data_595ff2503ce3928c10b428e9629a39da
#
_entry.id   595ff2503ce3928c10b428e9629a39da
#
_cell.length_a   1.000
_cell.length_b   1.000
_cell.length_c   1.000
_cell.angle_alpha   90.00
_cell.angle_beta   90.00
_cell.angle_gamma   90.00
#
_symmetry.space_group_name_H-M   'P 1'
#
loop_
_entity.id
_entity.type
_entity.pdbx_description
1 polymer ?
#
loop_
_entity_poly.entity_id
_entity_poly.type
_entity_poly.pdbx_seq_one_letter_code
_entity_poly.pdbx_strand_id
1 'polypeptide(L)'
;MSNIQKEFESRIMLTTDEYLNIVSFYMKLYPNQHFLQNANYYFDTADLYLKNTHITLRVRIINDVKSELTLKIKGENGDQELNDDLSFKDAELLIKESKFPDGNVKNYLLKLPCPLESYKNIVTLYNRRLEIEYDDHLLVIDKNTYNDIIDYNLEIEVNDDIKHANEVLNKYIEKFNLSLSKQKYAGKAHRDIDSIGNN
;
A
#
# COMPACT_ATOMS: atom_id res chain seq x y z
N MET A 1 -3.23 22.48 9.09
CA MET A 1 -2.44 21.55 9.91
C MET A 1 -2.36 20.26 9.11
N SER A 2 -1.17 19.77 8.80
CA SER A 2 -1.01 18.50 8.08
C SER A 2 -1.52 17.36 8.97
N ASN A 3 -2.56 16.64 8.55
CA ASN A 3 -2.97 15.41 9.20
C ASN A 3 -1.91 14.34 8.92
N ILE A 4 -0.93 14.22 9.81
CA ILE A 4 -0.01 13.10 9.81
C ILE A 4 -0.73 12.00 10.60
N GLN A 5 -1.14 10.94 9.91
CA GLN A 5 -1.67 9.75 10.56
C GLN A 5 -0.51 8.81 10.88
N LYS A 6 -0.51 8.22 12.06
CA LYS A 6 0.35 7.09 12.39
C LYS A 6 -0.41 5.81 12.13
N GLU A 7 0.24 4.89 11.44
CA GLU A 7 -0.30 3.60 11.11
C GLU A 7 0.72 2.51 11.46
N PHE A 8 0.25 1.45 12.07
CA PHE A 8 1.05 0.27 12.37
C PHE A 8 0.46 -0.91 11.61
N GLU A 9 1.25 -1.51 10.76
CA GLU A 9 0.81 -2.64 9.95
C GLU A 9 1.66 -3.88 10.19
N SER A 10 1.01 -5.03 10.24
CA SER A 10 1.66 -6.33 10.21
C SER A 10 1.06 -7.17 9.09
N ARG A 11 1.88 -7.91 8.36
CA ARG A 11 1.43 -8.65 7.18
C ARG A 11 2.05 -10.01 7.03
N ILE A 12 1.35 -10.88 6.30
CA ILE A 12 1.82 -12.19 5.84
C ILE A 12 1.50 -12.36 4.35
N MET A 13 2.43 -12.97 3.61
CA MET A 13 2.15 -13.41 2.24
C MET A 13 1.34 -14.70 2.27
N LEU A 14 0.40 -14.81 1.34
CA LEU A 14 -0.50 -15.96 1.23
C LEU A 14 -0.20 -16.75 -0.04
N THR A 15 -0.39 -18.05 0.03
CA THR A 15 -0.55 -18.87 -1.18
C THR A 15 -1.90 -18.58 -1.84
N THR A 16 -2.07 -19.01 -3.09
CA THR A 16 -3.36 -18.88 -3.79
C THR A 16 -4.50 -19.57 -3.03
N ASP A 17 -4.25 -20.76 -2.49
CA ASP A 17 -5.26 -21.54 -1.77
C ASP A 17 -5.65 -20.87 -0.45
N GLU A 18 -4.68 -20.35 0.31
CA GLU A 18 -4.94 -19.59 1.54
C GLU A 18 -5.77 -18.34 1.26
N TYR A 19 -5.40 -17.56 0.22
CA TYR A 19 -6.17 -16.38 -0.21
C TYR A 19 -7.61 -16.76 -0.56
N LEU A 20 -7.83 -17.78 -1.38
CA LEU A 20 -9.17 -18.21 -1.79
C LEU A 20 -10.00 -18.70 -0.60
N ASN A 21 -9.39 -19.41 0.33
CA ASN A 21 -10.05 -19.90 1.56
C ASN A 21 -10.50 -18.72 2.43
N ILE A 22 -9.62 -17.76 2.70
CA ILE A 22 -9.91 -16.59 3.54
C ILE A 22 -11.01 -15.74 2.90
N VAL A 23 -10.87 -15.42 1.60
CA VAL A 23 -11.87 -14.65 0.86
C VAL A 23 -13.23 -15.35 0.88
N SER A 24 -13.26 -16.67 0.62
CA SER A 24 -14.51 -17.44 0.65
C SER A 24 -15.18 -17.41 2.03
N PHE A 25 -14.39 -17.51 3.10
CA PHE A 25 -14.88 -17.40 4.49
C PHE A 25 -15.54 -16.04 4.74
N TYR A 26 -14.83 -14.95 4.41
CA TYR A 26 -15.35 -13.60 4.70
C TYR A 26 -16.51 -13.19 3.80
N MET A 27 -16.52 -13.60 2.54
CA MET A 27 -17.66 -13.33 1.65
C MET A 27 -18.93 -14.09 2.05
N LYS A 28 -18.81 -15.24 2.73
CA LYS A 28 -19.96 -15.94 3.35
C LYS A 28 -20.44 -15.24 4.62
N LEU A 29 -19.51 -14.73 5.42
CA LEU A 29 -19.82 -14.06 6.69
C LEU A 29 -20.41 -12.66 6.44
N TYR A 30 -19.88 -11.96 5.43
CA TYR A 30 -20.29 -10.60 5.04
C TYR A 30 -20.70 -10.56 3.57
N PRO A 31 -21.92 -11.07 3.21
CA PRO A 31 -22.31 -11.22 1.80
C PRO A 31 -22.48 -9.89 1.04
N ASN A 32 -22.63 -8.77 1.76
CA ASN A 32 -22.75 -7.43 1.18
C ASN A 32 -21.40 -6.70 1.07
N GLN A 33 -20.28 -7.31 1.50
CA GLN A 33 -18.97 -6.70 1.37
C GLN A 33 -18.52 -6.71 -0.09
N HIS A 34 -17.87 -5.63 -0.50
CA HIS A 34 -17.39 -5.44 -1.87
C HIS A 34 -15.87 -5.32 -1.92
N PHE A 35 -15.29 -5.79 -3.02
CA PHE A 35 -13.88 -5.56 -3.27
C PHE A 35 -13.64 -4.14 -3.77
N LEU A 36 -12.60 -3.51 -3.25
CA LEU A 36 -12.03 -2.30 -3.83
C LEU A 36 -11.07 -2.69 -4.97
N GLN A 37 -11.13 -1.94 -6.06
CA GLN A 37 -10.20 -2.04 -7.18
C GLN A 37 -9.28 -0.83 -7.13
N ASN A 38 -8.00 -1.04 -6.87
CA ASN A 38 -7.03 0.04 -6.76
C ASN A 38 -6.00 -0.06 -7.89
N ALA A 39 -5.77 1.06 -8.58
CA ALA A 39 -4.58 1.25 -9.41
C ALA A 39 -3.61 2.15 -8.64
N ASN A 40 -2.43 1.61 -8.32
CA ASN A 40 -1.39 2.30 -7.55
C ASN A 40 -0.22 2.61 -8.48
N TYR A 41 0.10 3.88 -8.64
CA TYR A 41 1.22 4.38 -9.44
C TYR A 41 2.30 4.85 -8.48
N TYR A 42 3.44 4.13 -8.41
CA TYR A 42 4.55 4.45 -7.52
C TYR A 42 5.57 5.32 -8.24
N PHE A 43 6.04 6.34 -7.54
CA PHE A 43 6.98 7.32 -8.05
C PHE A 43 8.32 7.25 -7.31
N ASP A 44 9.38 7.40 -8.06
CA ASP A 44 10.73 7.61 -7.51
C ASP A 44 11.59 8.36 -8.52
N THR A 45 12.80 8.73 -8.12
CA THR A 45 13.86 9.23 -9.00
C THR A 45 14.55 8.05 -9.70
N ALA A 46 15.31 8.34 -10.76
CA ALA A 46 16.03 7.30 -11.52
C ALA A 46 17.04 6.51 -10.67
N ASP A 47 17.58 7.12 -9.62
CA ASP A 47 18.51 6.50 -8.65
C ASP A 47 17.80 5.92 -7.41
N LEU A 48 16.47 5.85 -7.44
CA LEU A 48 15.62 5.29 -6.37
C LEU A 48 15.83 5.98 -5.01
N TYR A 49 15.94 7.32 -5.03
CA TYR A 49 16.18 8.10 -3.82
C TYR A 49 15.14 7.85 -2.72
N LEU A 50 13.84 7.86 -3.07
CA LEU A 50 12.78 7.65 -2.08
C LEU A 50 12.84 6.25 -1.47
N LYS A 51 13.02 5.22 -2.30
CA LYS A 51 13.21 3.83 -1.83
C LYS A 51 14.39 3.73 -0.88
N ASN A 52 15.54 4.32 -1.25
CA ASN A 52 16.77 4.27 -0.47
C ASN A 52 16.67 5.04 0.87
N THR A 53 15.74 6.00 0.94
CA THR A 53 15.44 6.77 2.17
C THR A 53 14.18 6.29 2.90
N HIS A 54 13.66 5.11 2.54
CA HIS A 54 12.48 4.49 3.15
C HIS A 54 11.21 5.34 3.05
N ILE A 55 11.07 6.08 1.95
CA ILE A 55 9.89 6.86 1.59
C ILE A 55 9.17 6.15 0.44
N THR A 56 7.85 6.10 0.50
CA THR A 56 7.00 5.65 -0.60
C THR A 56 6.12 6.80 -1.07
N LEU A 57 6.13 7.08 -2.37
CA LEU A 57 5.28 8.09 -3.01
C LEU A 57 4.36 7.40 -4.01
N ARG A 58 3.04 7.61 -3.87
CA ARG A 58 2.04 6.86 -4.63
C ARG A 58 0.85 7.72 -5.00
N VAL A 59 0.41 7.67 -6.26
CA VAL A 59 -0.95 8.00 -6.64
C VAL A 59 -1.77 6.73 -6.61
N ARG A 60 -2.94 6.75 -5.94
CA ARG A 60 -3.91 5.66 -5.95
C ARG A 60 -5.22 6.12 -6.56
N ILE A 61 -5.74 5.34 -7.49
CA ILE A 61 -7.11 5.47 -8.01
C ILE A 61 -7.92 4.30 -7.47
N ILE A 62 -9.05 4.61 -6.80
CA ILE A 62 -9.90 3.64 -6.09
C ILE A 62 -11.23 3.53 -6.82
N ASN A 63 -11.58 2.34 -7.31
CA ASN A 63 -12.85 2.04 -8.01
C ASN A 63 -13.17 3.01 -9.16
N ASP A 64 -12.18 3.67 -9.74
CA ASP A 64 -12.36 4.74 -10.75
C ASP A 64 -13.26 5.91 -10.29
N VAL A 65 -13.41 6.11 -8.97
CA VAL A 65 -14.26 7.18 -8.39
C VAL A 65 -13.53 8.13 -7.46
N LYS A 66 -12.42 7.69 -6.84
CA LYS A 66 -11.59 8.51 -5.96
C LYS A 66 -10.13 8.40 -6.37
N SER A 67 -9.38 9.48 -6.22
CA SER A 67 -7.93 9.46 -6.35
C SER A 67 -7.25 10.22 -5.22
N GLU A 68 -6.08 9.75 -4.82
CA GLU A 68 -5.30 10.31 -3.72
C GLU A 68 -3.80 10.25 -4.02
N LEU A 69 -3.06 11.20 -3.49
CA LEU A 69 -1.60 11.21 -3.47
C LEU A 69 -1.14 10.96 -2.04
N THR A 70 -0.40 9.87 -1.84
CA THR A 70 0.12 9.44 -0.54
C THR A 70 1.64 9.50 -0.53
N LEU A 71 2.22 10.05 0.53
CA LEU A 71 3.62 9.92 0.87
C LEU A 71 3.72 9.24 2.23
N LYS A 72 4.30 8.03 2.24
CA LYS A 72 4.50 7.22 3.45
C LYS A 72 5.98 7.18 3.80
N ILE A 73 6.31 7.59 5.03
CA ILE A 73 7.67 7.61 5.57
C ILE A 73 7.75 6.49 6.59
N LYS A 74 8.61 5.53 6.36
CA LYS A 74 8.81 4.42 7.28
C LYS A 74 9.53 4.88 8.54
N GLY A 75 8.95 4.59 9.70
CA GLY A 75 9.49 4.97 11.01
C GLY A 75 9.60 3.79 11.98
N GLU A 76 10.54 3.86 12.92
CA GLU A 76 10.69 2.85 13.98
C GLU A 76 9.47 2.76 14.91
N ASN A 77 8.76 3.86 15.08
CA ASN A 77 7.58 3.99 15.94
C ASN A 77 6.28 4.14 15.15
N GLY A 78 6.12 3.39 14.07
CA GLY A 78 5.01 3.47 13.14
C GLY A 78 5.32 4.33 11.92
N ASP A 79 4.63 4.04 10.83
CA ASP A 79 4.77 4.78 9.59
C ASP A 79 4.01 6.11 9.67
N GLN A 80 4.55 7.15 9.05
CA GLN A 80 3.90 8.45 8.94
C GLN A 80 3.34 8.60 7.53
N GLU A 81 2.05 8.91 7.41
CA GLU A 81 1.41 9.16 6.13
C GLU A 81 0.96 10.60 5.98
N LEU A 82 1.24 11.17 4.80
CA LEU A 82 0.69 12.41 4.30
C LEU A 82 -0.20 12.07 3.11
N ASN A 83 -1.46 12.47 3.17
CA ASN A 83 -2.43 12.22 2.12
C ASN A 83 -3.01 13.54 1.62
N ASP A 84 -3.09 13.68 0.29
CA ASP A 84 -3.81 14.74 -0.40
C ASP A 84 -4.84 14.10 -1.35
N ASP A 85 -6.13 14.49 -1.23
CA ASP A 85 -7.14 14.08 -2.20
C ASP A 85 -6.83 14.72 -3.55
N LEU A 86 -6.98 13.95 -4.63
CA LEU A 86 -6.74 14.42 -5.99
C LEU A 86 -8.04 14.48 -6.80
N SER A 87 -8.16 15.48 -7.70
CA SER A 87 -9.05 15.34 -8.83
C SER A 87 -8.48 14.31 -9.83
N PHE A 88 -9.34 13.66 -10.64
CA PHE A 88 -8.86 12.75 -11.69
C PHE A 88 -7.93 13.44 -12.67
N LYS A 89 -8.18 14.70 -12.98
CA LYS A 89 -7.33 15.50 -13.85
C LYS A 89 -5.93 15.70 -13.25
N ASP A 90 -5.85 16.00 -11.95
CA ASP A 90 -4.56 16.18 -11.28
C ASP A 90 -3.82 14.85 -11.16
N ALA A 91 -4.52 13.75 -10.88
CA ALA A 91 -3.95 12.40 -10.88
C ALA A 91 -3.38 12.05 -12.26
N GLU A 92 -4.11 12.31 -13.34
CA GLU A 92 -3.67 12.05 -14.71
C GLU A 92 -2.44 12.89 -15.09
N LEU A 93 -2.43 14.20 -14.77
CA LEU A 93 -1.30 15.09 -15.00
C LEU A 93 -0.06 14.65 -14.21
N LEU A 94 -0.25 14.22 -12.97
CA LEU A 94 0.84 13.71 -12.16
C LEU A 94 1.41 12.40 -12.72
N ILE A 95 0.54 11.44 -13.09
CA ILE A 95 0.96 10.13 -13.63
C ILE A 95 1.71 10.29 -14.96
N LYS A 96 1.21 11.14 -15.88
CA LYS A 96 1.78 11.27 -17.22
C LYS A 96 2.93 12.26 -17.30
N GLU A 97 2.86 13.36 -16.56
CA GLU A 97 3.74 14.52 -16.72
C GLU A 97 4.55 14.87 -15.47
N SER A 98 4.37 14.16 -14.35
CA SER A 98 4.98 14.48 -13.05
C SER A 98 4.65 15.89 -12.56
N LYS A 99 3.45 16.37 -12.88
CA LYS A 99 2.96 17.67 -12.40
C LYS A 99 2.27 17.51 -11.06
N PHE A 100 2.98 17.84 -10.00
CA PHE A 100 2.48 17.74 -8.63
C PHE A 100 1.52 18.90 -8.32
N PRO A 101 0.25 18.61 -7.92
CA PRO A 101 -0.66 19.63 -7.44
C PRO A 101 -0.18 20.23 -6.12
N ASP A 102 -0.66 21.42 -5.77
CA ASP A 102 -0.36 22.02 -4.48
C ASP A 102 -1.03 21.20 -3.35
N GLY A 103 -0.25 20.92 -2.31
CA GLY A 103 -0.70 20.07 -1.19
C GLY A 103 0.41 19.77 -0.20
N ASN A 104 0.07 18.96 0.79
CA ASN A 104 1.01 18.56 1.86
C ASN A 104 2.17 17.72 1.32
N VAL A 105 1.88 16.79 0.42
CA VAL A 105 2.86 15.91 -0.20
C VAL A 105 3.86 16.71 -1.02
N LYS A 106 3.38 17.61 -1.91
CA LYS A 106 4.27 18.50 -2.68
C LYS A 106 5.16 19.35 -1.76
N ASN A 107 4.58 19.93 -0.71
CA ASN A 107 5.33 20.74 0.26
C ASN A 107 6.38 19.93 1.02
N TYR A 108 6.17 18.64 1.20
CA TYR A 108 7.18 17.73 1.76
C TYR A 108 8.29 17.45 0.74
N LEU A 109 7.93 17.09 -0.49
CA LEU A 109 8.89 16.76 -1.56
C LEU A 109 9.84 17.94 -1.87
N LEU A 110 9.34 19.18 -1.81
CA LEU A 110 10.16 20.38 -1.99
C LEU A 110 11.26 20.58 -0.94
N LYS A 111 11.21 19.86 0.18
CA LYS A 111 12.27 19.88 1.21
C LYS A 111 13.34 18.82 0.98
N LEU A 112 13.09 17.88 0.06
CA LEU A 112 14.05 16.85 -0.33
C LEU A 112 15.05 17.40 -1.37
N PRO A 113 16.23 16.79 -1.50
CA PRO A 113 17.27 17.29 -2.41
C PRO A 113 16.99 17.02 -3.89
N CYS A 114 15.86 16.40 -4.23
CA CYS A 114 15.50 16.01 -5.57
C CYS A 114 14.47 16.98 -6.15
N PRO A 115 14.67 17.50 -7.39
CA PRO A 115 13.68 18.36 -8.04
C PRO A 115 12.39 17.57 -8.35
N LEU A 116 11.23 18.23 -8.28
CA LEU A 116 9.92 17.58 -8.47
C LEU A 116 9.80 16.82 -9.80
N GLU A 117 10.37 17.38 -10.86
CA GLU A 117 10.38 16.79 -12.20
C GLU A 117 11.20 15.51 -12.33
N SER A 118 12.04 15.20 -11.33
CA SER A 118 12.82 13.95 -11.31
C SER A 118 12.00 12.73 -10.86
N TYR A 119 10.89 12.95 -10.13
CA TYR A 119 10.01 11.86 -9.73
C TYR A 119 9.16 11.39 -10.91
N LYS A 120 9.31 10.13 -11.27
CA LYS A 120 8.58 9.50 -12.38
C LYS A 120 7.82 8.28 -11.87
N ASN A 121 6.72 7.96 -12.54
CA ASN A 121 6.09 6.66 -12.31
C ASN A 121 7.07 5.57 -12.75
N ILE A 122 7.48 4.73 -11.80
CA ILE A 122 8.45 3.65 -12.00
C ILE A 122 7.76 2.28 -12.05
N VAL A 123 6.61 2.13 -11.41
CA VAL A 123 5.84 0.89 -11.40
C VAL A 123 4.36 1.15 -11.17
N THR A 124 3.51 0.33 -11.76
CA THR A 124 2.07 0.34 -11.56
C THR A 124 1.62 -1.01 -11.00
N LEU A 125 0.96 -0.98 -9.85
CA LEU A 125 0.39 -2.14 -9.20
C LEU A 125 -1.14 -2.03 -9.19
N TYR A 126 -1.80 -3.02 -9.72
CA TYR A 126 -3.24 -3.21 -9.57
C TYR A 126 -3.52 -4.11 -8.38
N ASN A 127 -4.45 -3.70 -7.53
CA ASN A 127 -4.78 -4.50 -6.36
C ASN A 127 -6.30 -4.61 -6.22
N ARG A 128 -6.74 -5.85 -5.97
CA ARG A 128 -8.11 -6.16 -5.60
C ARG A 128 -8.13 -6.44 -4.11
N ARG A 129 -8.77 -5.55 -3.35
CA ARG A 129 -8.72 -5.50 -1.89
C ARG A 129 -10.08 -5.81 -1.26
N LEU A 130 -10.08 -6.69 -0.28
CA LEU A 130 -11.21 -6.89 0.63
C LEU A 130 -10.81 -6.32 1.99
N GLU A 131 -11.61 -5.39 2.51
CA GLU A 131 -11.42 -4.77 3.82
C GLU A 131 -12.54 -5.20 4.76
N ILE A 132 -12.18 -5.60 5.98
CA ILE A 132 -13.12 -5.92 7.05
C ILE A 132 -12.73 -5.09 8.26
N GLU A 133 -13.58 -4.15 8.63
CA GLU A 133 -13.36 -3.26 9.76
C GLU A 133 -13.84 -3.91 11.06
N TYR A 134 -13.00 -3.87 12.08
CA TYR A 134 -13.27 -4.26 13.46
C TYR A 134 -13.00 -3.05 14.37
N ASP A 135 -13.49 -3.11 15.61
CA ASP A 135 -13.35 -2.00 16.57
C ASP A 135 -11.88 -1.67 16.89
N ASP A 136 -10.99 -2.67 16.85
CA ASP A 136 -9.59 -2.56 17.25
C ASP A 136 -8.59 -2.70 16.09
N HIS A 137 -9.04 -3.12 14.88
CA HIS A 137 -8.16 -3.29 13.73
C HIS A 137 -8.91 -3.30 12.40
N LEU A 138 -8.19 -3.01 11.33
CA LEU A 138 -8.62 -3.26 9.96
C LEU A 138 -7.94 -4.52 9.42
N LEU A 139 -8.74 -5.50 8.98
CA LEU A 139 -8.26 -6.66 8.26
C LEU A 139 -8.30 -6.38 6.76
N VAL A 140 -7.16 -6.53 6.11
CA VAL A 140 -6.99 -6.30 4.68
C VAL A 140 -6.54 -7.57 3.99
N ILE A 141 -7.22 -7.96 2.92
CA ILE A 141 -6.89 -9.14 2.12
C ILE A 141 -6.72 -8.69 0.67
N ASP A 142 -5.51 -8.81 0.15
CA ASP A 142 -5.12 -8.28 -1.16
C ASP A 142 -4.75 -9.38 -2.14
N LYS A 143 -5.20 -9.19 -3.39
CA LYS A 143 -4.61 -9.77 -4.58
C LYS A 143 -3.91 -8.65 -5.34
N ASN A 144 -2.60 -8.75 -5.55
CA ASN A 144 -1.79 -7.77 -6.25
C ASN A 144 -1.38 -8.32 -7.62
N THR A 145 -1.35 -7.44 -8.63
CA THR A 145 -0.90 -7.76 -9.99
C THR A 145 0.04 -6.65 -10.46
N TYR A 146 1.25 -7.00 -10.83
CA TYR A 146 2.30 -6.09 -11.30
C TYR A 146 3.36 -6.88 -12.11
N ASN A 147 3.89 -6.29 -13.17
CA ASN A 147 4.98 -6.88 -13.98
C ASN A 147 4.81 -8.39 -14.26
N ASP A 148 3.61 -8.84 -14.67
CA ASP A 148 3.23 -10.24 -14.90
C ASP A 148 3.27 -11.15 -13.64
N ILE A 149 3.47 -10.56 -12.45
CA ILE A 149 3.45 -11.26 -11.17
C ILE A 149 2.08 -11.08 -10.53
N ILE A 150 1.58 -12.16 -9.91
CA ILE A 150 0.41 -12.14 -9.04
C ILE A 150 0.86 -12.63 -7.67
N ASP A 151 0.62 -11.83 -6.64
CA ASP A 151 0.82 -12.23 -5.25
C ASP A 151 -0.40 -11.89 -4.37
N TYR A 152 -0.41 -12.46 -3.19
CA TYR A 152 -1.50 -12.30 -2.23
C TYR A 152 -0.93 -12.01 -0.86
N ASN A 153 -1.59 -11.14 -0.09
CA ASN A 153 -1.23 -10.90 1.29
C ASN A 153 -2.45 -10.63 2.18
N LEU A 154 -2.27 -10.89 3.46
CA LEU A 154 -3.13 -10.45 4.53
C LEU A 154 -2.37 -9.42 5.35
N GLU A 155 -3.03 -8.28 5.65
CA GLU A 155 -2.48 -7.21 6.47
C GLU A 155 -3.43 -6.92 7.63
N ILE A 156 -2.86 -6.57 8.76
CA ILE A 156 -3.56 -6.02 9.92
C ILE A 156 -3.05 -4.61 10.13
N GLU A 157 -3.97 -3.66 10.11
CA GLU A 157 -3.69 -2.25 10.35
C GLU A 157 -4.32 -1.84 11.69
N VAL A 158 -3.54 -1.19 12.55
CA VAL A 158 -3.97 -0.69 13.87
C VAL A 158 -3.44 0.73 14.11
N ASN A 159 -4.06 1.46 15.05
CA ASN A 159 -3.70 2.85 15.33
C ASN A 159 -2.83 3.02 16.59
N ASP A 160 -2.62 1.95 17.37
CA ASP A 160 -1.95 2.00 18.66
C ASP A 160 -0.46 1.62 18.60
N ASP A 161 -0.12 0.34 18.32
CA ASP A 161 1.27 -0.09 18.23
C ASP A 161 1.47 -1.36 17.39
N ILE A 162 2.73 -1.59 16.97
CA ILE A 162 3.13 -2.73 16.13
C ILE A 162 2.98 -4.09 16.86
N LYS A 163 3.06 -4.11 18.19
CA LYS A 163 2.90 -5.33 18.97
C LYS A 163 1.46 -5.81 18.87
N HIS A 164 0.50 -4.91 18.98
CA HIS A 164 -0.92 -5.21 18.79
C HIS A 164 -1.18 -5.74 17.36
N ALA A 165 -0.68 -5.07 16.31
CA ALA A 165 -0.80 -5.57 14.94
C ALA A 165 -0.29 -7.01 14.79
N ASN A 166 0.87 -7.32 15.38
CA ASN A 166 1.46 -8.65 15.36
C ASN A 166 0.62 -9.67 16.13
N GLU A 167 0.10 -9.33 17.31
CA GLU A 167 -0.75 -10.19 18.11
C GLU A 167 -2.05 -10.55 17.38
N VAL A 168 -2.67 -9.56 16.72
CA VAL A 168 -3.86 -9.77 15.91
C VAL A 168 -3.54 -10.64 14.70
N LEU A 169 -2.45 -10.35 13.97
CA LEU A 169 -2.02 -11.16 12.83
C LEU A 169 -1.81 -12.63 13.21
N ASN A 170 -1.18 -12.90 14.36
CA ASN A 170 -0.96 -14.27 14.84
C ASN A 170 -2.28 -15.02 15.07
N LYS A 171 -3.34 -14.37 15.55
CA LYS A 171 -4.68 -14.99 15.68
C LYS A 171 -5.23 -15.44 14.32
N TYR A 172 -4.97 -14.65 13.24
CA TYR A 172 -5.38 -15.02 11.88
C TYR A 172 -4.54 -16.14 11.31
N ILE A 173 -3.23 -16.15 11.57
CA ILE A 173 -2.32 -17.25 11.20
C ILE A 173 -2.82 -18.56 11.80
N GLU A 174 -3.11 -18.58 13.09
CA GLU A 174 -3.65 -19.77 13.78
C GLU A 174 -5.04 -20.15 13.26
N LYS A 175 -5.97 -19.18 13.15
CA LYS A 175 -7.35 -19.42 12.71
C LYS A 175 -7.44 -20.09 11.34
N PHE A 176 -6.60 -19.67 10.40
CA PHE A 176 -6.61 -20.15 9.02
C PHE A 176 -5.49 -21.17 8.73
N ASN A 177 -4.68 -21.53 9.74
CA ASN A 177 -3.52 -22.41 9.61
C ASN A 177 -2.58 -21.96 8.46
N LEU A 178 -2.22 -20.66 8.46
CA LEU A 178 -1.43 -20.06 7.39
C LEU A 178 0.03 -20.51 7.47
N SER A 179 0.62 -20.77 6.30
CA SER A 179 2.02 -21.11 6.20
C SER A 179 2.90 -19.88 6.44
N LEU A 180 3.83 -19.99 7.39
CA LEU A 180 4.86 -18.97 7.59
C LEU A 180 5.87 -19.06 6.43
N SER A 181 5.56 -18.39 5.31
CA SER A 181 6.50 -18.36 4.19
C SER A 181 7.78 -17.65 4.63
N LYS A 182 8.94 -18.21 4.28
CA LYS A 182 10.27 -17.64 4.58
C LYS A 182 10.61 -16.42 3.72
N GLN A 183 9.68 -15.91 2.91
CA GLN A 183 9.93 -14.74 2.09
C GLN A 183 10.03 -13.50 2.99
N LYS A 184 11.11 -12.73 2.80
CA LYS A 184 11.26 -11.40 3.41
C LYS A 184 10.05 -10.55 3.02
N TYR A 185 9.33 -10.07 4.01
CA TYR A 185 8.13 -9.23 3.84
C TYR A 185 8.54 -7.80 3.40
N ALA A 186 8.91 -7.65 2.14
CA ALA A 186 9.06 -6.31 1.56
C ALA A 186 7.68 -5.68 1.39
N GLY A 187 7.55 -4.37 1.63
CA GLY A 187 6.32 -3.63 1.31
C GLY A 187 5.95 -3.76 -0.17
N LYS A 188 4.68 -3.56 -0.52
CA LYS A 188 4.18 -3.69 -1.91
C LYS A 188 5.07 -2.95 -2.90
N ALA A 189 5.34 -1.66 -2.66
CA ALA A 189 6.21 -0.84 -3.50
C ALA A 189 7.62 -1.43 -3.66
N HIS A 190 8.20 -2.02 -2.60
CA HIS A 190 9.53 -2.62 -2.69
C HIS A 190 9.55 -3.90 -3.51
N ARG A 191 8.52 -4.77 -3.39
CA ARG A 191 8.40 -5.99 -4.20
C ARG A 191 8.30 -5.66 -5.68
N ASP A 192 7.52 -4.64 -6.01
CA ASP A 192 7.31 -4.18 -7.39
C ASP A 192 8.60 -3.62 -7.98
N ILE A 193 9.29 -2.75 -7.24
CA ILE A 193 10.55 -2.12 -7.68
C ILE A 193 11.68 -3.17 -7.77
N ASP A 194 11.75 -4.12 -6.83
CA ASP A 194 12.73 -5.21 -6.86
C ASP A 194 12.53 -6.14 -8.07
N SER A 195 11.29 -6.28 -8.56
CA SER A 195 11.00 -7.07 -9.76
C SER A 195 11.57 -6.46 -11.06
N ILE A 196 11.80 -5.13 -11.10
CA ILE A 196 12.38 -4.45 -12.26
C ILE A 196 13.89 -4.74 -12.39
N GLY A 197 14.58 -4.95 -11.27
CA GLY A 197 16.03 -5.18 -11.23
C GLY A 197 16.48 -6.61 -11.55
N ASN A 198 15.55 -7.55 -11.75
CA ASN A 198 15.82 -8.97 -11.97
C ASN A 198 15.55 -9.45 -13.41
N ASN A 199 15.37 -8.52 -14.37
CA ASN A 199 15.22 -8.80 -15.81
C ASN A 199 16.44 -8.38 -16.62
#